data_293a965b45c9cdc560286f9dea5cd808
#
_entry.id   293a965b45c9cdc560286f9dea5cd808
#
_cell.length_a   1.000
_cell.length_b   1.000
_cell.length_c   1.000
_cell.angle_alpha   90.00
_cell.angle_beta   90.00
_cell.angle_gamma   90.00
#
_symmetry.space_group_name_H-M   'P 1'
#
loop_
_entity.id
_entity.type
_entity.pdbx_description
1 polymer ?
#
loop_
_entity_poly.entity_id
_entity_poly.type
_entity_poly.pdbx_seq_one_letter_code
_entity_poly.pdbx_strand_id
1 'polypeptide(L)'
;MAKVISAAEAAALIGDGMTVAVDGFIGFSLAEDILCEMEERFLREGHPRDLRLVNVAGLGGDGRRRGINHFAHRGMLSRLLCSNLSLANAIYPHISAGDFALFMAPQGVMSHMMRAIAGKKPGVLTSVGLRTFVDPRRDGCRMNQKAWESGEEVVQLVELAGQEQLFFPAFPLDACIIKGSTADADGNISMEKEAFLLEQYEMAAAAHNSGGLVLAQVDQLVPAHTMNAKDVVVPGCLVDYIVVGREENSRQQFVTEERWVEAFTGRGRIPLE
;
A
#
# COMPACT_ATOMS: atom_id res chain seq x y z
N MET A 1 17.33 5.57 14.21
CA MET A 1 17.35 4.10 14.07
C MET A 1 15.94 3.59 14.23
N ALA A 2 15.49 2.77 13.30
CA ALA A 2 14.18 2.12 13.36
C ALA A 2 14.07 1.27 14.64
N LYS A 3 12.86 1.22 15.23
CA LYS A 3 12.58 0.39 16.41
C LYS A 3 11.91 -0.91 15.97
N VAL A 4 12.37 -2.03 16.52
CA VAL A 4 11.69 -3.32 16.36
C VAL A 4 10.54 -3.38 17.37
N ILE A 5 9.32 -3.63 16.87
CA ILE A 5 8.09 -3.70 17.65
C ILE A 5 7.25 -4.91 17.22
N SER A 6 6.28 -5.29 18.00
CA SER A 6 5.28 -6.30 17.62
C SER A 6 4.28 -5.76 16.58
N ALA A 7 3.62 -6.64 15.87
CA ALA A 7 2.56 -6.26 14.93
C ALA A 7 1.38 -5.55 15.63
N ALA A 8 1.05 -5.97 16.86
CA ALA A 8 0.02 -5.33 17.69
C ALA A 8 0.41 -3.88 18.09
N GLU A 9 1.68 -3.65 18.45
CA GLU A 9 2.18 -2.31 18.71
C GLU A 9 2.15 -1.45 17.44
N ALA A 10 2.52 -2.02 16.27
CA ALA A 10 2.44 -1.33 14.99
C ALA A 10 0.99 -0.95 14.64
N ALA A 11 0.05 -1.88 14.79
CA ALA A 11 -1.38 -1.62 14.59
C ALA A 11 -1.92 -0.54 15.55
N ALA A 12 -1.41 -0.46 16.78
CA ALA A 12 -1.79 0.55 17.76
C ALA A 12 -1.35 1.97 17.37
N LEU A 13 -0.33 2.12 16.54
CA LEU A 13 0.13 3.43 16.03
C LEU A 13 -0.80 4.03 14.97
N ILE A 14 -1.63 3.19 14.33
CA ILE A 14 -2.59 3.66 13.34
C ILE A 14 -3.82 4.20 14.06
N GLY A 15 -4.02 5.52 13.98
CA GLY A 15 -5.16 6.22 14.58
C GLY A 15 -6.34 6.37 13.63
N ASP A 16 -7.46 6.84 14.18
CA ASP A 16 -8.69 7.10 13.43
C ASP A 16 -8.49 8.21 12.40
N GLY A 17 -9.13 8.06 11.25
CA GLY A 17 -9.12 9.06 10.18
C GLY A 17 -7.82 9.21 9.42
N MET A 18 -6.76 8.49 9.79
CA MET A 18 -5.46 8.56 9.12
C MET A 18 -5.53 8.18 7.66
N THR A 19 -4.74 8.85 6.82
CA THR A 19 -4.45 8.48 5.44
C THR A 19 -3.28 7.48 5.45
N VAL A 20 -3.58 6.21 5.19
CA VAL A 20 -2.62 5.11 5.27
C VAL A 20 -2.38 4.53 3.88
N ALA A 21 -1.13 4.55 3.41
CA ALA A 21 -0.73 3.82 2.22
C ALA A 21 -0.31 2.39 2.60
N VAL A 22 -0.88 1.39 1.92
CA VAL A 22 -0.54 -0.02 2.13
C VAL A 22 0.01 -0.58 0.84
N ASP A 23 1.23 -1.09 0.89
CA ASP A 23 1.87 -1.72 -0.25
C ASP A 23 1.43 -3.18 -0.42
N GLY A 24 1.59 -3.69 -1.63
CA GLY A 24 1.27 -5.05 -2.00
C GLY A 24 0.56 -5.15 -3.35
N PHE A 25 0.73 -6.30 -3.98
CA PHE A 25 0.08 -6.63 -5.25
C PHE A 25 -0.55 -8.01 -5.17
N ILE A 26 -1.88 -8.07 -5.28
CA ILE A 26 -2.65 -9.31 -5.14
C ILE A 26 -2.34 -9.96 -3.78
N GLY A 27 -1.58 -11.04 -3.73
CA GLY A 27 -1.15 -11.73 -2.52
C GLY A 27 0.37 -11.70 -2.32
N PHE A 28 1.06 -10.75 -2.96
CA PHE A 28 2.51 -10.58 -2.87
C PHE A 28 2.87 -9.32 -2.09
N SER A 29 4.00 -9.37 -1.40
CA SER A 29 4.55 -8.23 -0.63
C SER A 29 3.55 -7.64 0.36
N LEU A 30 2.78 -8.48 1.05
CA LEU A 30 1.79 -8.08 2.06
C LEU A 30 2.41 -8.08 3.46
N ALA A 31 2.29 -6.97 4.17
CA ALA A 31 2.61 -6.85 5.59
C ALA A 31 1.49 -7.45 6.45
N GLU A 32 1.21 -8.73 6.25
CA GLU A 32 -0.02 -9.40 6.66
C GLU A 32 -0.22 -9.44 8.17
N ASP A 33 0.87 -9.54 8.97
CA ASP A 33 0.74 -9.53 10.43
C ASP A 33 0.25 -8.17 10.95
N ILE A 34 0.72 -7.07 10.36
CA ILE A 34 0.26 -5.73 10.74
C ILE A 34 -1.21 -5.58 10.36
N LEU A 35 -1.60 -6.05 9.16
CA LEU A 35 -2.99 -5.96 8.70
C LEU A 35 -3.95 -6.81 9.53
N CYS A 36 -3.54 -8.03 9.91
CA CYS A 36 -4.29 -8.88 10.83
C CYS A 36 -4.52 -8.19 12.18
N GLU A 37 -3.47 -7.63 12.78
CA GLU A 37 -3.57 -6.97 14.08
C GLU A 37 -4.42 -5.68 14.02
N MET A 38 -4.40 -4.96 12.89
CA MET A 38 -5.30 -3.82 12.67
C MET A 38 -6.76 -4.28 12.66
N GLU A 39 -7.07 -5.39 11.97
CA GLU A 39 -8.41 -5.97 11.96
C GLU A 39 -8.83 -6.46 13.35
N GLU A 40 -7.98 -7.24 14.04
CA GLU A 40 -8.27 -7.74 15.38
C GLU A 40 -8.51 -6.61 16.37
N ARG A 41 -7.72 -5.55 16.31
CA ARG A 41 -7.93 -4.34 17.10
C ARG A 41 -9.26 -3.67 16.79
N PHE A 42 -9.62 -3.56 15.51
CA PHE A 42 -10.91 -3.01 15.12
C PHE A 42 -12.07 -3.84 15.67
N LEU A 43 -12.00 -5.15 15.56
CA LEU A 43 -13.04 -6.06 16.08
C LEU A 43 -13.18 -6.01 17.61
N ARG A 44 -12.07 -5.81 18.32
CA ARG A 44 -12.03 -5.76 19.78
C ARG A 44 -12.42 -4.38 20.35
N GLU A 45 -11.92 -3.32 19.72
CA GLU A 45 -11.93 -1.95 20.28
C GLU A 45 -12.76 -0.96 19.45
N GLY A 46 -13.09 -1.28 18.20
CA GLY A 46 -13.72 -0.37 17.24
C GLY A 46 -12.74 0.65 16.64
N HIS A 47 -11.43 0.40 16.76
CA HIS A 47 -10.35 1.24 16.25
C HIS A 47 -9.29 0.41 15.53
N PRO A 48 -8.62 0.93 14.48
CA PRO A 48 -8.79 2.25 13.88
C PRO A 48 -10.08 2.32 13.04
N ARG A 49 -10.71 3.47 13.03
CA ARG A 49 -11.94 3.74 12.26
C ARG A 49 -11.74 4.89 11.27
N ASP A 50 -12.64 4.96 10.29
CA ASP A 50 -12.69 6.05 9.31
C ASP A 50 -11.40 6.26 8.52
N LEU A 51 -10.60 5.21 8.32
CA LEU A 51 -9.33 5.27 7.61
C LEU A 51 -9.53 5.70 6.15
N ARG A 52 -8.57 6.46 5.65
CA ARG A 52 -8.42 6.84 4.23
C ARG A 52 -7.32 5.97 3.61
N LEU A 53 -7.72 4.80 3.13
CA LEU A 53 -6.77 3.82 2.61
C LEU A 53 -6.33 4.16 1.18
N VAL A 54 -5.04 4.01 0.92
CA VAL A 54 -4.41 4.17 -0.41
C VAL A 54 -3.66 2.90 -0.76
N ASN A 55 -3.93 2.34 -1.95
CA ASN A 55 -3.18 1.20 -2.47
C ASN A 55 -2.91 1.37 -3.97
N VAL A 56 -1.67 1.18 -4.40
CA VAL A 56 -1.26 1.44 -5.78
C VAL A 56 -1.62 0.28 -6.71
N ALA A 57 -1.28 -0.95 -6.34
CA ALA A 57 -1.24 -2.07 -7.28
C ALA A 57 -2.38 -3.10 -7.12
N GLY A 58 -3.38 -2.82 -6.29
CA GLY A 58 -4.48 -3.75 -6.04
C GLY A 58 -4.14 -4.78 -4.97
N LEU A 59 -4.43 -4.43 -3.72
CA LEU A 59 -4.18 -5.23 -2.53
C LEU A 59 -5.29 -6.27 -2.36
N GLY A 60 -5.07 -7.48 -2.87
CA GLY A 60 -6.03 -8.58 -2.82
C GLY A 60 -5.51 -9.78 -2.03
N GLY A 61 -6.14 -10.91 -2.24
CA GLY A 61 -5.74 -12.18 -1.63
C GLY A 61 -6.31 -13.37 -2.42
N ASP A 62 -5.99 -14.58 -2.01
CA ASP A 62 -6.33 -15.85 -2.66
C ASP A 62 -7.76 -16.37 -2.34
N GLY A 63 -8.67 -15.47 -2.01
CA GLY A 63 -10.01 -15.82 -1.49
C GLY A 63 -10.03 -16.02 0.01
N ARG A 64 -8.89 -16.00 0.69
CA ARG A 64 -8.75 -15.90 2.15
C ARG A 64 -8.88 -14.44 2.57
N ARG A 65 -9.02 -14.21 3.87
CA ARG A 65 -9.02 -12.90 4.46
C ARG A 65 -7.58 -12.37 4.54
N ARG A 66 -7.10 -11.78 3.43
CA ARG A 66 -5.75 -11.22 3.28
C ARG A 66 -5.80 -9.86 2.60
N GLY A 67 -4.77 -9.07 2.83
CA GLY A 67 -4.61 -7.76 2.20
C GLY A 67 -5.77 -6.83 2.52
N ILE A 68 -6.39 -6.24 1.48
CA ILE A 68 -7.50 -5.30 1.65
C ILE A 68 -8.74 -5.91 2.32
N ASN A 69 -8.88 -7.23 2.32
CA ASN A 69 -10.02 -7.90 2.91
C ASN A 69 -10.06 -7.76 4.45
N HIS A 70 -8.94 -7.44 5.10
CA HIS A 70 -8.89 -7.10 6.53
C HIS A 70 -9.63 -5.80 6.87
N PHE A 71 -9.84 -4.93 5.89
CA PHE A 71 -10.57 -3.67 6.06
C PHE A 71 -12.08 -3.80 5.76
N ALA A 72 -12.57 -5.01 5.48
CA ALA A 72 -13.98 -5.27 5.14
C ALA A 72 -14.88 -5.25 6.38
N HIS A 73 -14.89 -4.13 7.09
CA HIS A 73 -15.73 -3.88 8.26
C HIS A 73 -16.36 -2.49 8.17
N ARG A 74 -17.65 -2.42 8.47
CA ARG A 74 -18.37 -1.15 8.48
C ARG A 74 -17.77 -0.18 9.49
N GLY A 75 -17.39 1.01 9.02
CA GLY A 75 -16.80 2.07 9.83
C GLY A 75 -15.27 1.99 9.97
N MET A 76 -14.63 0.94 9.46
CA MET A 76 -13.16 0.88 9.45
C MET A 76 -12.56 1.79 8.37
N LEU A 77 -13.20 1.87 7.19
CA LEU A 77 -12.83 2.80 6.11
C LEU A 77 -13.86 3.93 5.98
N SER A 78 -13.38 5.14 5.72
CA SER A 78 -14.17 6.26 5.20
C SER A 78 -13.91 6.46 3.70
N ARG A 79 -12.72 6.08 3.22
CA ARG A 79 -12.27 6.26 1.83
C ARG A 79 -11.30 5.16 1.41
N LEU A 80 -11.45 4.72 0.17
CA LEU A 80 -10.46 3.88 -0.51
C LEU A 80 -10.07 4.52 -1.84
N LEU A 81 -8.77 4.76 -2.05
CA LEU A 81 -8.19 5.14 -3.33
C LEU A 81 -7.27 4.02 -3.81
N CYS A 82 -7.61 3.37 -4.91
CA CYS A 82 -6.83 2.25 -5.45
C CYS A 82 -6.84 2.25 -6.99
N SER A 83 -6.02 1.38 -7.59
CA SER A 83 -6.04 1.18 -9.03
C SER A 83 -7.00 0.06 -9.47
N ASN A 84 -7.12 -0.97 -8.67
CA ASN A 84 -7.99 -2.11 -8.91
C ASN A 84 -8.35 -2.84 -7.60
N LEU A 85 -9.31 -3.74 -7.66
CA LEU A 85 -9.83 -4.51 -6.53
C LEU A 85 -9.76 -6.03 -6.78
N SER A 86 -8.77 -6.49 -7.54
CA SER A 86 -8.58 -7.92 -7.81
C SER A 86 -8.49 -8.72 -6.51
N LEU A 87 -9.27 -9.80 -6.41
CA LEU A 87 -9.30 -10.70 -5.25
C LEU A 87 -9.68 -10.03 -3.91
N ALA A 88 -10.43 -8.93 -3.97
CA ALA A 88 -10.92 -8.18 -2.80
C ALA A 88 -12.35 -8.62 -2.42
N ASN A 89 -12.61 -9.91 -2.35
CA ASN A 89 -13.97 -10.46 -2.28
C ASN A 89 -14.77 -9.99 -1.05
N ALA A 90 -14.11 -9.83 0.11
CA ALA A 90 -14.79 -9.41 1.33
C ALA A 90 -15.21 -7.94 1.30
N ILE A 91 -14.54 -7.08 0.51
CA ILE A 91 -14.83 -5.64 0.51
C ILE A 91 -15.98 -5.26 -0.43
N TYR A 92 -16.31 -6.10 -1.42
CA TYR A 92 -17.38 -5.78 -2.40
C TYR A 92 -18.75 -5.50 -1.77
N PRO A 93 -19.24 -6.26 -0.78
CA PRO A 93 -20.50 -5.94 -0.12
C PRO A 93 -20.53 -4.54 0.51
N HIS A 94 -19.41 -4.10 1.08
CA HIS A 94 -19.26 -2.78 1.70
C HIS A 94 -19.24 -1.64 0.68
N ILE A 95 -18.66 -1.89 -0.52
CA ILE A 95 -18.72 -0.96 -1.66
C ILE A 95 -20.16 -0.78 -2.11
N SER A 96 -20.89 -1.89 -2.28
CA SER A 96 -22.29 -1.88 -2.72
C SER A 96 -23.22 -1.24 -1.69
N ALA A 97 -22.92 -1.39 -0.40
CA ALA A 97 -23.65 -0.78 0.70
C ALA A 97 -23.34 0.73 0.87
N GLY A 98 -22.29 1.25 0.21
CA GLY A 98 -21.84 2.64 0.36
C GLY A 98 -21.23 2.92 1.75
N ASP A 99 -20.60 1.93 2.37
CA ASP A 99 -19.99 2.10 3.70
C ASP A 99 -18.80 3.07 3.68
N PHE A 100 -18.16 3.27 2.53
CA PHE A 100 -17.05 4.21 2.32
C PHE A 100 -17.03 4.75 0.89
N ALA A 101 -16.33 5.86 0.67
CA ALA A 101 -16.12 6.44 -0.66
C ALA A 101 -15.03 5.67 -1.42
N LEU A 102 -15.35 5.16 -2.62
CA LEU A 102 -14.41 4.44 -3.48
C LEU A 102 -14.00 5.32 -4.67
N PHE A 103 -12.68 5.48 -4.83
CA PHE A 103 -12.06 6.11 -5.98
C PHE A 103 -11.08 5.14 -6.66
N MET A 104 -11.10 5.10 -8.00
CA MET A 104 -10.15 4.31 -8.76
C MET A 104 -9.42 5.17 -9.77
N ALA A 105 -8.08 5.20 -9.66
CA ALA A 105 -7.20 5.94 -10.55
C ALA A 105 -6.27 4.96 -11.32
N PRO A 106 -5.74 5.35 -12.49
CA PRO A 106 -4.81 4.50 -13.22
C PRO A 106 -3.60 4.13 -12.37
N GLN A 107 -3.18 2.86 -12.39
CA GLN A 107 -2.08 2.36 -11.56
C GLN A 107 -0.79 3.17 -11.76
N GLY A 108 -0.43 3.49 -13.02
CA GLY A 108 0.73 4.32 -13.30
C GLY A 108 0.64 5.73 -12.70
N VAL A 109 -0.56 6.31 -12.64
CA VAL A 109 -0.78 7.59 -11.95
C VAL A 109 -0.56 7.44 -10.46
N MET A 110 -1.06 6.37 -9.85
CA MET A 110 -0.88 6.09 -8.42
C MET A 110 0.61 5.88 -8.06
N SER A 111 1.36 5.14 -8.90
CA SER A 111 2.80 4.97 -8.73
C SER A 111 3.54 6.30 -8.82
N HIS A 112 3.23 7.13 -9.83
CA HIS A 112 3.79 8.48 -9.94
C HIS A 112 3.35 9.41 -8.80
N MET A 113 2.17 9.18 -8.22
CA MET A 113 1.67 9.95 -7.07
C MET A 113 2.57 9.74 -5.84
N MET A 114 2.99 8.51 -5.56
CA MET A 114 3.93 8.25 -4.45
C MET A 114 5.24 9.03 -4.64
N ARG A 115 5.78 9.03 -5.87
CA ARG A 115 6.96 9.83 -6.21
C ARG A 115 6.73 11.34 -6.11
N ALA A 116 5.53 11.81 -6.49
CA ALA A 116 5.18 13.23 -6.37
C ALA A 116 5.10 13.67 -4.92
N ILE A 117 4.46 12.88 -4.05
CA ILE A 117 4.37 13.15 -2.61
C ILE A 117 5.77 13.12 -2.00
N ALA A 118 6.58 12.08 -2.27
CA ALA A 118 7.96 11.96 -1.80
C ALA A 118 8.82 13.17 -2.21
N GLY A 119 8.65 13.66 -3.43
CA GLY A 119 9.37 14.82 -3.96
C GLY A 119 8.75 16.16 -3.63
N LYS A 120 7.70 16.23 -2.78
CA LYS A 120 6.94 17.46 -2.45
C LYS A 120 6.46 18.23 -3.69
N LYS A 121 6.13 17.49 -4.75
CA LYS A 121 5.53 18.04 -5.97
C LYS A 121 4.03 18.28 -5.76
N PRO A 122 3.42 19.22 -6.50
CA PRO A 122 1.99 19.53 -6.33
C PRO A 122 1.06 18.37 -6.74
N GLY A 123 1.53 17.40 -7.54
CA GLY A 123 0.75 16.26 -8.00
C GLY A 123 1.31 15.64 -9.27
N VAL A 124 0.48 14.85 -9.95
CA VAL A 124 0.78 14.18 -11.22
C VAL A 124 -0.02 14.82 -12.34
N LEU A 125 0.66 15.22 -13.40
CA LEU A 125 0.06 15.74 -14.62
C LEU A 125 0.21 14.70 -15.74
N THR A 126 -0.89 14.36 -16.43
CA THR A 126 -0.88 13.34 -17.47
C THR A 126 -2.11 13.42 -18.38
N SER A 127 -2.00 12.92 -19.61
CA SER A 127 -3.16 12.70 -20.49
C SER A 127 -3.84 11.34 -20.28
N VAL A 128 -3.24 10.45 -19.46
CA VAL A 128 -3.79 9.11 -19.18
C VAL A 128 -5.11 9.23 -18.42
N GLY A 129 -6.17 8.68 -18.98
CA GLY A 129 -7.51 8.71 -18.40
C GLY A 129 -8.44 9.75 -19.00
N LEU A 130 -7.96 10.66 -19.88
CA LEU A 130 -8.84 11.57 -20.61
C LEU A 130 -9.95 10.80 -21.37
N ARG A 131 -11.19 11.30 -21.27
CA ARG A 131 -12.41 10.75 -21.90
C ARG A 131 -12.84 9.38 -21.36
N THR A 132 -12.21 8.86 -20.30
CA THR A 132 -12.63 7.65 -19.59
C THR A 132 -13.40 8.02 -18.31
N PHE A 133 -13.74 7.05 -17.47
CA PHE A 133 -14.35 7.27 -16.15
C PHE A 133 -13.44 8.10 -15.19
N VAL A 134 -12.16 8.18 -15.49
CA VAL A 134 -11.19 8.99 -14.74
C VAL A 134 -11.38 10.49 -14.98
N ASP A 135 -11.83 10.85 -16.19
CA ASP A 135 -12.03 12.26 -16.60
C ASP A 135 -13.08 12.94 -15.71
N PRO A 136 -12.79 14.13 -15.12
CA PRO A 136 -13.75 14.87 -14.29
C PRO A 136 -15.08 15.20 -14.98
N ARG A 137 -15.08 15.29 -16.31
CA ARG A 137 -16.31 15.52 -17.14
C ARG A 137 -17.22 14.29 -17.17
N ARG A 138 -16.76 13.15 -16.63
CA ARG A 138 -17.51 11.90 -16.48
C ARG A 138 -17.60 11.56 -14.99
N ASP A 139 -16.91 10.55 -14.52
CA ASP A 139 -17.02 10.10 -13.13
C ASP A 139 -15.92 10.67 -12.22
N GLY A 140 -14.81 11.20 -12.77
CA GLY A 140 -13.73 11.78 -11.97
C GLY A 140 -13.16 10.79 -10.95
N CYS A 141 -12.91 9.55 -11.38
CA CYS A 141 -12.46 8.42 -10.54
C CYS A 141 -13.49 7.91 -9.51
N ARG A 142 -14.70 8.48 -9.39
CA ARG A 142 -15.71 8.06 -8.40
C ARG A 142 -16.37 6.76 -8.84
N MET A 143 -16.39 5.76 -7.96
CA MET A 143 -16.85 4.40 -8.30
C MET A 143 -18.14 4.00 -7.59
N ASN A 144 -18.61 4.77 -6.61
CA ASN A 144 -19.87 4.52 -5.92
C ASN A 144 -20.56 5.82 -5.49
N GLN A 145 -21.83 5.70 -5.09
CA GLN A 145 -22.64 6.85 -4.67
C GLN A 145 -22.00 7.62 -3.52
N LYS A 146 -21.35 6.92 -2.58
CA LYS A 146 -20.68 7.54 -1.43
C LYS A 146 -19.52 8.46 -1.84
N ALA A 147 -18.80 8.11 -2.94
CA ALA A 147 -17.75 8.97 -3.48
C ALA A 147 -18.31 10.26 -4.10
N TRP A 148 -19.49 10.19 -4.74
CA TRP A 148 -20.19 11.37 -5.24
C TRP A 148 -20.66 12.28 -4.10
N GLU A 149 -21.26 11.69 -3.05
CA GLU A 149 -21.76 12.42 -1.87
C GLU A 149 -20.65 13.09 -1.05
N SER A 150 -19.43 12.55 -1.10
CA SER A 150 -18.29 13.12 -0.38
C SER A 150 -17.88 14.50 -0.89
N GLY A 151 -18.19 14.83 -2.15
CA GLY A 151 -17.75 16.05 -2.81
C GLY A 151 -16.25 16.11 -3.08
N GLU A 152 -15.50 15.03 -2.78
CA GLU A 152 -14.04 15.00 -2.97
C GLU A 152 -13.69 14.92 -4.46
N GLU A 153 -12.69 15.70 -4.87
CA GLU A 153 -12.12 15.72 -6.21
C GLU A 153 -10.68 15.18 -6.14
N VAL A 154 -10.45 14.00 -6.72
CA VAL A 154 -9.13 13.36 -6.80
C VAL A 154 -8.40 13.65 -8.11
N VAL A 155 -9.09 14.25 -9.07
CA VAL A 155 -8.56 14.60 -10.38
C VAL A 155 -9.22 15.89 -10.90
N GLN A 156 -8.44 16.71 -11.58
CA GLN A 156 -8.88 17.95 -12.20
C GLN A 156 -8.53 17.96 -13.67
N LEU A 157 -9.37 18.57 -14.50
CA LEU A 157 -9.04 18.87 -15.89
C LEU A 157 -8.32 20.22 -15.95
N VAL A 158 -7.16 20.24 -16.56
CA VAL A 158 -6.36 21.47 -16.75
C VAL A 158 -5.93 21.59 -18.21
N GLU A 159 -5.70 22.79 -18.65
CA GLU A 159 -5.06 23.07 -19.95
C GLU A 159 -3.61 23.52 -19.72
N LEU A 160 -2.67 22.84 -20.33
CA LEU A 160 -1.26 23.19 -20.27
C LEU A 160 -0.64 23.15 -21.68
N ALA A 161 -0.01 24.25 -22.07
CA ALA A 161 0.61 24.40 -23.39
C ALA A 161 -0.35 24.07 -24.56
N GLY A 162 -1.62 24.47 -24.43
CA GLY A 162 -2.66 24.25 -25.45
C GLY A 162 -3.16 22.80 -25.54
N GLN A 163 -2.89 21.98 -24.53
CA GLN A 163 -3.34 20.58 -24.46
C GLN A 163 -4.12 20.32 -23.18
N GLU A 164 -5.21 19.57 -23.28
CA GLU A 164 -5.93 19.08 -22.13
C GLU A 164 -5.08 18.03 -21.40
N GLN A 165 -5.00 18.15 -20.08
CA GLN A 165 -4.32 17.23 -19.18
C GLN A 165 -5.21 16.96 -17.97
N LEU A 166 -4.99 15.82 -17.33
CA LEU A 166 -5.53 15.50 -16.02
C LEU A 166 -4.46 15.81 -14.96
N PHE A 167 -4.85 16.54 -13.95
CA PHE A 167 -4.01 16.83 -12.78
C PHE A 167 -4.56 16.12 -11.56
N PHE A 168 -3.74 15.27 -10.97
CA PHE A 168 -4.04 14.54 -9.73
C PHE A 168 -3.26 15.23 -8.60
N PRO A 169 -3.93 15.97 -7.70
CA PRO A 169 -3.27 16.68 -6.60
C PRO A 169 -2.59 15.71 -5.64
N ALA A 170 -1.38 16.05 -5.20
CA ALA A 170 -0.70 15.31 -4.14
C ALA A 170 -1.40 15.54 -2.78
N PHE A 171 -1.32 14.57 -1.90
CA PHE A 171 -1.90 14.60 -0.57
C PHE A 171 -0.91 14.02 0.45
N PRO A 172 -0.93 14.44 1.72
CA PRO A 172 -0.04 13.90 2.74
C PRO A 172 -0.45 12.46 3.12
N LEU A 173 0.55 11.67 3.54
CA LEU A 173 0.35 10.36 4.16
C LEU A 173 0.65 10.45 5.65
N ASP A 174 -0.27 9.98 6.49
CA ASP A 174 -0.06 9.89 7.94
C ASP A 174 0.72 8.63 8.31
N ALA A 175 0.61 7.58 7.49
CA ALA A 175 1.41 6.37 7.63
C ALA A 175 1.55 5.63 6.30
N CYS A 176 2.60 4.80 6.19
CA CYS A 176 2.64 3.73 5.22
C CYS A 176 3.01 2.40 5.87
N ILE A 177 2.52 1.32 5.28
CA ILE A 177 2.78 -0.07 5.67
C ILE A 177 3.37 -0.78 4.46
N ILE A 178 4.62 -1.23 4.59
CA ILE A 178 5.38 -1.90 3.53
C ILE A 178 5.87 -3.28 3.98
N LYS A 179 6.13 -4.17 3.02
CA LYS A 179 6.74 -5.47 3.25
C LYS A 179 8.12 -5.52 2.61
N GLY A 180 9.08 -6.08 3.34
CA GLY A 180 10.41 -6.41 2.84
C GLY A 180 10.82 -7.82 3.27
N SER A 181 11.97 -8.28 2.78
CA SER A 181 12.50 -9.61 3.09
C SER A 181 13.34 -9.59 4.36
N THR A 182 14.35 -8.74 4.39
CA THR A 182 15.33 -8.63 5.49
C THR A 182 15.49 -7.17 5.90
N ALA A 183 15.59 -6.93 7.20
CA ALA A 183 16.04 -5.65 7.73
C ALA A 183 17.34 -5.82 8.52
N ASP A 184 18.22 -4.82 8.47
CA ASP A 184 19.36 -4.78 9.37
C ASP A 184 19.08 -3.92 10.62
N ALA A 185 20.03 -3.93 11.57
CA ALA A 185 19.88 -3.19 12.82
C ALA A 185 19.83 -1.65 12.62
N ASP A 186 20.24 -1.14 11.47
CA ASP A 186 20.12 0.29 11.12
C ASP A 186 18.78 0.62 10.45
N GLY A 187 17.96 -0.40 10.16
CA GLY A 187 16.65 -0.26 9.55
C GLY A 187 16.65 -0.29 8.04
N ASN A 188 17.78 -0.61 7.39
CA ASN A 188 17.84 -0.81 5.96
C ASN A 188 17.07 -2.07 5.58
N ILE A 189 16.28 -2.02 4.50
CA ILE A 189 15.41 -3.11 4.07
C ILE A 189 15.77 -3.57 2.67
N SER A 190 15.88 -4.89 2.51
CA SER A 190 16.07 -5.55 1.23
C SER A 190 14.84 -6.36 0.81
N MET A 191 14.77 -6.73 -0.47
CA MET A 191 13.62 -7.39 -1.11
C MET A 191 13.98 -8.72 -1.77
N GLU A 192 15.02 -9.40 -1.28
CA GLU A 192 15.59 -10.57 -1.94
C GLU A 192 14.67 -11.79 -2.03
N LYS A 193 13.62 -11.85 -1.20
CA LYS A 193 12.61 -12.92 -1.22
C LYS A 193 11.28 -12.45 -1.82
N GLU A 194 11.12 -11.16 -2.07
CA GLU A 194 9.91 -10.63 -2.67
C GLU A 194 9.90 -10.88 -4.19
N ALA A 195 8.74 -11.31 -4.72
CA ALA A 195 8.59 -11.58 -6.15
C ALA A 195 8.62 -10.30 -7.01
N PHE A 196 8.27 -9.16 -6.43
CA PHE A 196 8.18 -7.88 -7.11
C PHE A 196 8.82 -6.77 -6.29
N LEU A 197 9.45 -5.84 -6.99
CA LEU A 197 9.71 -4.51 -6.47
C LEU A 197 8.50 -3.65 -6.87
N LEU A 198 7.74 -3.24 -5.87
CA LEU A 198 6.57 -2.36 -6.02
C LEU A 198 6.97 -0.92 -5.64
N GLU A 199 6.11 -0.23 -4.93
CA GLU A 199 6.34 1.15 -4.51
C GLU A 199 6.88 1.29 -3.08
N GLN A 200 7.55 0.28 -2.52
CA GLN A 200 8.04 0.29 -1.13
C GLN A 200 8.89 1.52 -0.81
N TYR A 201 9.87 1.82 -1.66
CA TYR A 201 10.72 2.99 -1.48
C TYR A 201 9.95 4.30 -1.60
N GLU A 202 9.14 4.41 -2.64
CA GLU A 202 8.38 5.63 -2.91
C GLU A 202 7.32 5.89 -1.84
N MET A 203 6.65 4.85 -1.32
CA MET A 203 5.69 4.98 -0.21
C MET A 203 6.38 5.37 1.09
N ALA A 204 7.50 4.71 1.42
CA ALA A 204 8.29 5.07 2.60
C ALA A 204 8.75 6.53 2.53
N ALA A 205 9.32 6.96 1.40
CA ALA A 205 9.74 8.34 1.20
C ALA A 205 8.55 9.32 1.22
N ALA A 206 7.40 8.94 0.66
CA ALA A 206 6.20 9.77 0.67
C ALA A 206 5.66 9.98 2.09
N ALA A 207 5.53 8.91 2.88
CA ALA A 207 5.07 9.01 4.27
C ALA A 207 6.08 9.80 5.13
N HIS A 208 7.36 9.46 5.07
CA HIS A 208 8.42 10.16 5.80
C HIS A 208 8.43 11.66 5.50
N ASN A 209 8.39 12.05 4.21
CA ASN A 209 8.41 13.45 3.80
C ASN A 209 7.09 14.19 4.05
N SER A 210 6.00 13.46 4.33
CA SER A 210 4.74 14.01 4.83
C SER A 210 4.74 14.24 6.34
N GLY A 211 5.76 13.73 7.07
CA GLY A 211 5.80 13.71 8.52
C GLY A 211 5.01 12.56 9.14
N GLY A 212 4.65 11.58 8.33
CA GLY A 212 3.93 10.37 8.74
C GLY A 212 4.87 9.24 9.14
N LEU A 213 4.29 8.12 9.57
CA LEU A 213 4.98 6.93 10.06
C LEU A 213 5.30 5.94 8.93
N VAL A 214 6.45 5.30 9.00
CA VAL A 214 6.85 4.21 8.10
C VAL A 214 6.97 2.92 8.91
N LEU A 215 6.02 2.00 8.69
CA LEU A 215 5.93 0.68 9.30
C LEU A 215 6.35 -0.37 8.29
N ALA A 216 7.39 -1.13 8.58
CA ALA A 216 7.88 -2.18 7.69
C ALA A 216 7.78 -3.55 8.36
N GLN A 217 7.13 -4.50 7.70
CA GLN A 217 7.19 -5.90 8.09
C GLN A 217 8.28 -6.60 7.28
N VAL A 218 9.10 -7.43 7.93
CA VAL A 218 10.16 -8.21 7.30
C VAL A 218 10.13 -9.66 7.79
N ASP A 219 10.79 -10.58 7.07
CA ASP A 219 10.87 -11.97 7.46
C ASP A 219 11.96 -12.22 8.52
N GLN A 220 13.03 -11.40 8.48
CA GLN A 220 14.16 -11.58 9.38
C GLN A 220 14.93 -10.28 9.66
N LEU A 221 15.67 -10.31 10.77
CA LEU A 221 16.61 -9.27 11.13
C LEU A 221 18.03 -9.80 11.04
N VAL A 222 18.95 -8.96 10.59
CA VAL A 222 20.39 -9.25 10.53
C VAL A 222 21.19 -8.13 11.21
N PRO A 223 22.44 -8.39 11.63
CA PRO A 223 23.30 -7.34 12.18
C PRO A 223 23.55 -6.22 11.16
N ALA A 224 23.80 -5.01 11.66
CA ALA A 224 24.18 -3.87 10.83
C ALA A 224 25.41 -4.18 9.97
N HIS A 225 25.43 -3.61 8.77
CA HIS A 225 26.55 -3.75 7.80
C HIS A 225 26.77 -5.18 7.27
N THR A 226 25.81 -6.10 7.43
CA THR A 226 25.90 -7.46 6.87
C THR A 226 25.19 -7.62 5.52
N MET A 227 24.27 -6.72 5.18
CA MET A 227 23.62 -6.70 3.87
C MET A 227 24.50 -6.01 2.83
N ASN A 228 24.42 -6.47 1.57
CA ASN A 228 25.03 -5.74 0.47
C ASN A 228 24.28 -4.44 0.24
N ALA A 229 24.98 -3.31 0.22
CA ALA A 229 24.37 -1.99 0.04
C ALA A 229 23.55 -1.86 -1.27
N LYS A 230 23.86 -2.64 -2.31
CA LYS A 230 23.11 -2.66 -3.57
C LYS A 230 21.76 -3.39 -3.47
N ASP A 231 21.59 -4.24 -2.46
CA ASP A 231 20.36 -5.00 -2.23
C ASP A 231 19.39 -4.20 -1.34
N VAL A 232 19.82 -3.09 -0.73
CA VAL A 232 18.98 -2.20 0.06
C VAL A 232 18.05 -1.43 -0.87
N VAL A 233 16.75 -1.67 -0.72
CA VAL A 233 15.69 -0.99 -1.47
C VAL A 233 15.14 0.19 -0.67
N VAL A 234 14.91 0.03 0.64
CA VAL A 234 14.45 1.11 1.51
C VAL A 234 15.53 1.43 2.53
N PRO A 235 16.16 2.62 2.45
CA PRO A 235 17.15 3.06 3.43
C PRO A 235 16.55 3.24 4.82
N GLY A 236 17.29 2.82 5.85
CA GLY A 236 16.84 2.86 7.25
C GLY A 236 16.48 4.26 7.78
N CYS A 237 17.02 5.32 7.17
CA CYS A 237 16.66 6.70 7.53
C CYS A 237 15.18 7.05 7.20
N LEU A 238 14.50 6.26 6.38
CA LEU A 238 13.07 6.43 6.07
C LEU A 238 12.16 5.59 6.97
N VAL A 239 12.70 4.62 7.73
CA VAL A 239 11.92 3.62 8.47
C VAL A 239 11.85 3.98 9.94
N ASP A 240 10.63 4.03 10.50
CA ASP A 240 10.41 4.30 11.91
C ASP A 240 10.33 3.01 12.73
N TYR A 241 9.60 2.01 12.23
CA TYR A 241 9.35 0.77 12.96
C TYR A 241 9.45 -0.44 12.06
N ILE A 242 9.99 -1.52 12.63
CA ILE A 242 10.14 -2.82 11.98
C ILE A 242 9.36 -3.86 12.78
N VAL A 243 8.59 -4.67 12.07
CA VAL A 243 7.90 -5.86 12.59
C VAL A 243 8.53 -7.08 11.96
N VAL A 244 8.95 -8.06 12.76
CA VAL A 244 9.35 -9.36 12.23
C VAL A 244 8.08 -10.20 12.09
N GLY A 245 7.73 -10.53 10.87
CA GLY A 245 6.52 -11.27 10.53
C GLY A 245 6.62 -12.75 10.90
N ARG A 246 5.47 -13.37 11.16
CA ARG A 246 5.36 -14.82 11.32
C ARG A 246 5.52 -15.52 9.98
N GLU A 247 6.15 -16.67 9.96
CA GLU A 247 6.42 -17.41 8.73
C GLU A 247 5.16 -17.65 7.89
N GLU A 248 4.04 -18.01 8.53
CA GLU A 248 2.76 -18.26 7.89
C GLU A 248 2.17 -17.06 7.15
N ASN A 249 2.45 -15.83 7.62
CA ASN A 249 1.98 -14.58 7.04
C ASN A 249 3.02 -13.92 6.11
N SER A 250 4.26 -14.36 6.19
CA SER A 250 5.34 -13.92 5.31
C SER A 250 5.34 -14.64 3.95
N ARG A 251 4.61 -15.76 3.84
CA ARG A 251 4.52 -16.52 2.60
C ARG A 251 3.71 -15.76 1.54
N GLN A 252 4.25 -15.68 0.35
CA GLN A 252 3.55 -15.13 -0.80
C GLN A 252 2.43 -16.07 -1.25
N GLN A 253 1.36 -15.49 -1.78
CA GLN A 253 0.10 -16.19 -2.06
C GLN A 253 0.24 -17.46 -2.92
N PHE A 254 1.07 -17.40 -3.96
CA PHE A 254 1.20 -18.49 -4.95
C PHE A 254 2.50 -19.27 -4.82
N VAL A 255 3.29 -19.01 -3.78
CA VAL A 255 4.56 -19.68 -3.54
C VAL A 255 4.48 -20.47 -2.26
N THR A 256 4.27 -21.77 -2.40
CA THR A 256 4.16 -22.71 -1.27
C THR A 256 5.45 -23.46 -0.99
N GLU A 257 6.40 -23.44 -1.91
CA GLU A 257 7.69 -24.16 -1.80
C GLU A 257 8.85 -23.17 -1.97
N GLU A 258 9.86 -23.30 -1.11
CA GLU A 258 11.02 -22.41 -1.07
C GLU A 258 11.80 -22.36 -2.40
N ARG A 259 11.89 -23.48 -3.11
CA ARG A 259 12.53 -23.57 -4.44
C ARG A 259 11.89 -22.63 -5.46
N TRP A 260 10.59 -22.34 -5.36
CA TRP A 260 9.89 -21.42 -6.26
C TRP A 260 10.19 -19.97 -5.92
N VAL A 261 10.42 -19.67 -4.63
CA VAL A 261 10.81 -18.30 -4.21
C VAL A 261 12.13 -17.92 -4.88
N GLU A 262 13.12 -18.82 -4.90
CA GLU A 262 14.40 -18.59 -5.59
C GLU A 262 14.21 -18.38 -7.09
N ALA A 263 13.34 -19.17 -7.74
CA ALA A 263 13.05 -19.02 -9.16
C ALA A 263 12.39 -17.67 -9.48
N PHE A 264 11.40 -17.24 -8.69
CA PHE A 264 10.70 -15.97 -8.88
C PHE A 264 11.59 -14.74 -8.59
N THR A 265 12.49 -14.85 -7.64
CA THR A 265 13.45 -13.78 -7.33
C THR A 265 14.66 -13.76 -8.28
N GLY A 266 14.71 -14.66 -9.27
CA GLY A 266 15.81 -14.77 -10.24
C GLY A 266 17.10 -15.37 -9.68
N ARG A 267 17.08 -15.91 -8.46
CA ARG A 267 18.24 -16.56 -7.82
C ARG A 267 18.35 -18.04 -8.16
N GLY A 268 17.25 -18.66 -8.53
CA GLY A 268 17.16 -20.05 -8.97
C GLY A 268 16.74 -20.19 -10.42
N ARG A 269 16.77 -21.41 -10.94
CA ARG A 269 16.21 -21.76 -12.25
C ARG A 269 14.85 -22.41 -12.07
N ILE A 270 13.89 -22.05 -12.90
CA ILE A 270 12.60 -22.76 -12.98
C ILE A 270 12.86 -24.17 -13.50
N PRO A 271 12.48 -25.24 -12.78
CA PRO A 271 12.57 -26.59 -13.31
C PRO A 271 11.76 -26.70 -14.60
N LEU A 272 12.34 -27.32 -15.62
CA LEU A 272 11.70 -27.54 -16.92
C LEU A 272 11.03 -28.92 -17.01
N GLU A 273 10.50 -29.46 -15.90
CA GLU A 273 9.77 -30.73 -15.89
C GLU A 273 8.26 -30.50 -15.88
#